data_71310c4e5a9fe7db85bcf0f2b2643a4d
#
_entry.id   71310c4e5a9fe7db85bcf0f2b2643a4d
#
_cell.length_a   1.000
_cell.length_b   1.000
_cell.length_c   1.000
_cell.angle_alpha   90.00
_cell.angle_beta   90.00
_cell.angle_gamma   90.00
#
_symmetry.space_group_name_H-M   'P 1'
#
loop_
_entity.id
_entity.type
_entity.pdbx_description
1 polymer ?
#
loop_
_entity_poly.entity_id
_entity_poly.type
_entity_poly.pdbx_seq_one_letter_code
_entity_poly.pdbx_strand_id
1 'polypeptide(L)'
;MPSSVNHVASRAKRKSILKLTRGYFGARKNVWTVAKNTWEKGLTYAYRDRKNKKRNFRSLWIQRINAAARMEGLNYSQLMCALHKAGIEINRKVLADLAMNNPEAFKAIVDKVK
;
A
#
# COMPACT_ATOMS: atom_id res chain seq x y z
N MET A 1 49.27 -11.75 7.04
CA MET A 1 48.67 -11.94 7.13
C MET A 1 47.83 -11.64 7.59
N PRO A 2 47.31 -11.37 7.51
CA PRO A 2 46.55 -10.90 7.80
C PRO A 2 45.64 -11.08 8.48
N SER A 3 45.42 -10.89 8.94
CA SER A 3 44.64 -11.03 9.30
C SER A 3 43.78 -10.79 9.88
N SER A 4 43.40 -10.83 9.91
CA SER A 4 42.14 -11.07 10.37
C SER A 4 42.08 -11.23 11.82
N VAL A 5 42.36 -10.18 12.45
CA VAL A 5 42.54 -10.24 13.89
C VAL A 5 41.24 -10.05 14.65
N ASN A 6 40.31 -9.28 14.11
CA ASN A 6 39.08 -8.97 14.85
C ASN A 6 37.83 -9.37 14.07
N HIS A 7 37.37 -10.58 14.32
CA HIS A 7 36.17 -11.10 13.67
C HIS A 7 34.89 -10.93 14.48
N VAL A 8 35.02 -10.51 15.73
CA VAL A 8 33.85 -10.41 16.61
C VAL A 8 32.80 -9.47 16.04
N ALA A 9 33.22 -8.25 15.68
CA ALA A 9 32.30 -7.25 15.12
C ALA A 9 31.72 -7.70 13.78
N SER A 10 32.55 -8.26 12.91
CA SER A 10 32.14 -8.73 11.61
C SER A 10 31.12 -9.86 11.72
N ARG A 11 31.37 -10.82 12.60
CA ARG A 11 30.46 -11.95 12.83
C ARG A 11 29.13 -11.47 13.43
N ALA A 12 29.18 -10.54 14.36
CA ALA A 12 27.97 -9.98 14.95
C ALA A 12 27.10 -9.30 13.91
N LYS A 13 27.72 -8.54 13.00
CA LYS A 13 27.01 -7.86 11.91
C LYS A 13 26.33 -8.89 10.99
N ARG A 14 27.04 -9.94 10.61
CA ARG A 14 26.48 -10.99 9.76
C ARG A 14 25.30 -11.68 10.43
N LYS A 15 25.45 -12.02 11.70
CA LYS A 15 24.38 -12.69 12.46
C LYS A 15 23.13 -11.83 12.57
N SER A 16 23.30 -10.52 12.75
CA SER A 16 22.16 -9.62 12.87
C SER A 16 21.35 -9.57 11.56
N ILE A 17 22.03 -9.57 10.42
CA ILE A 17 21.37 -9.59 9.12
C ILE A 17 20.74 -10.95 8.82
N LEU A 18 21.45 -12.04 9.11
CA LEU A 18 20.93 -13.40 8.90
C LEU A 18 19.70 -13.66 9.78
N LYS A 19 19.62 -13.02 10.92
CA LYS A 19 18.45 -13.11 11.77
C LYS A 19 17.22 -12.52 11.08
N LEU A 20 17.41 -11.46 10.29
CA LEU A 20 16.35 -10.81 9.54
C LEU A 20 15.92 -11.60 8.30
N THR A 21 16.78 -12.49 7.81
CA THR A 21 16.48 -13.32 6.64
C THR A 21 15.91 -14.70 6.98
N ARG A 22 15.64 -14.95 8.25
CA ARG A 22 15.05 -16.23 8.66
C ARG A 22 13.71 -16.44 7.95
N GLY A 23 13.54 -17.66 7.45
CA GLY A 23 12.33 -18.01 6.70
C GLY A 23 12.43 -17.76 5.20
N TYR A 24 13.51 -17.15 4.73
CA TYR A 24 13.70 -16.94 3.30
C TYR A 24 13.94 -18.26 2.60
N PHE A 25 13.58 -18.30 1.33
CA PHE A 25 13.66 -19.53 0.53
C PHE A 25 15.10 -19.96 0.26
N GLY A 26 15.36 -21.25 0.44
CA GLY A 26 16.63 -21.86 0.09
C GLY A 26 17.84 -21.23 0.77
N ALA A 27 18.90 -21.01 0.02
CA ALA A 27 20.15 -20.44 0.52
C ALA A 27 20.04 -18.96 0.92
N ARG A 28 18.97 -18.32 0.57
CA ARG A 28 18.73 -16.90 0.89
C ARG A 28 18.53 -16.65 2.39
N LYS A 29 18.28 -17.70 3.15
CA LYS A 29 18.07 -17.60 4.60
C LYS A 29 19.39 -17.65 5.38
N ASN A 30 20.41 -18.36 4.90
CA ASN A 30 21.60 -18.64 5.70
C ASN A 30 22.95 -18.45 5.01
N VAL A 31 23.00 -18.33 3.69
CA VAL A 31 24.24 -18.04 2.97
C VAL A 31 24.41 -16.52 2.94
N TRP A 32 25.48 -16.05 3.58
CA TRP A 32 25.69 -14.61 3.83
C TRP A 32 25.54 -13.74 2.58
N THR A 33 26.29 -14.06 1.52
CA THR A 33 26.31 -13.23 0.32
C THR A 33 24.91 -13.13 -0.31
N VAL A 34 24.25 -14.28 -0.44
CA VAL A 34 22.91 -14.35 -1.04
C VAL A 34 21.87 -13.70 -0.12
N ALA A 35 21.96 -14.00 1.18
CA ALA A 35 21.01 -13.47 2.16
C ALA A 35 21.11 -11.96 2.25
N LYS A 36 22.31 -11.42 2.29
CA LYS A 36 22.52 -9.96 2.35
C LYS A 36 21.92 -9.28 1.13
N ASN A 37 22.20 -9.79 -0.06
CA ASN A 37 21.70 -9.21 -1.30
C ASN A 37 20.17 -9.28 -1.37
N THR A 38 19.61 -10.40 -0.96
CA THR A 38 18.15 -10.60 -0.95
C THR A 38 17.48 -9.64 0.03
N TRP A 39 18.05 -9.48 1.22
CA TRP A 39 17.54 -8.58 2.24
C TRP A 39 17.56 -7.12 1.76
N GLU A 40 18.69 -6.69 1.19
CA GLU A 40 18.82 -5.33 0.66
C GLU A 40 17.81 -5.06 -0.45
N LYS A 41 17.65 -6.02 -1.36
CA LYS A 41 16.66 -5.89 -2.44
C LYS A 41 15.23 -5.84 -1.89
N GLY A 42 14.97 -6.62 -0.86
CA GLY A 42 13.67 -6.61 -0.17
C GLY A 42 13.34 -5.24 0.42
N LEU A 43 14.34 -4.54 0.96
CA LEU A 43 14.13 -3.19 1.49
C LEU A 43 13.78 -2.19 0.39
N THR A 44 14.40 -2.31 -0.79
CA THR A 44 14.06 -1.45 -1.93
C THR A 44 12.65 -1.72 -2.42
N TYR A 45 12.24 -3.00 -2.45
CA TYR A 45 10.88 -3.37 -2.80
C TYR A 45 9.88 -2.86 -1.78
N ALA A 46 10.23 -2.92 -0.49
CA ALA A 46 9.36 -2.39 0.56
C ALA A 46 9.12 -0.90 0.39
N TYR A 47 10.16 -0.15 0.06
CA TYR A 47 10.04 1.29 -0.22
C TYR A 47 9.11 1.55 -1.41
N ARG A 48 9.37 0.86 -2.51
CA ARG A 48 8.55 0.98 -3.72
C ARG A 48 7.10 0.62 -3.44
N ASP A 49 6.88 -0.49 -2.75
CA ASP A 49 5.55 -1.05 -2.54
C ASP A 49 4.73 -0.26 -1.53
N ARG A 50 5.38 0.43 -0.58
CA ARG A 50 4.66 1.36 0.29
C ARG A 50 4.04 2.50 -0.52
N LYS A 51 4.74 2.97 -1.55
CA LYS A 51 4.20 3.99 -2.47
C LYS A 51 3.12 3.40 -3.37
N ASN A 52 3.35 2.20 -3.90
CA ASN A 52 2.37 1.52 -4.75
C ASN A 52 1.10 1.17 -3.98
N LYS A 53 1.21 0.85 -2.70
CA LYS A 53 0.08 0.57 -1.85
C LYS A 53 -0.92 1.73 -1.85
N LYS A 54 -0.42 2.94 -1.71
CA LYS A 54 -1.26 4.15 -1.72
C LYS A 54 -2.01 4.30 -3.04
N ARG A 55 -1.30 4.09 -4.15
CA ARG A 55 -1.89 4.17 -5.49
C ARG A 55 -2.94 3.08 -5.72
N ASN A 56 -2.64 1.87 -5.28
CA ASN A 56 -3.52 0.72 -5.46
C ASN A 56 -4.81 0.89 -4.66
N PHE A 57 -4.72 1.36 -3.42
CA PHE A 57 -5.90 1.61 -2.62
C PHE A 57 -6.74 2.75 -3.19
N ARG A 58 -6.10 3.81 -3.68
CA ARG A 58 -6.83 4.90 -4.33
C ARG A 58 -7.60 4.40 -5.54
N SER A 59 -6.97 3.55 -6.35
CA SER A 59 -7.63 2.93 -7.50
C SER A 59 -8.84 2.10 -7.08
N LEU A 60 -8.70 1.33 -6.01
CA LEU A 60 -9.79 0.53 -5.46
C LEU A 60 -10.93 1.41 -4.97
N TRP A 61 -10.63 2.49 -4.26
CA TRP A 61 -11.65 3.42 -3.80
C TRP A 61 -12.43 4.03 -4.96
N ILE A 62 -11.72 4.41 -6.02
CA ILE A 62 -12.34 4.96 -7.22
C ILE A 62 -13.30 3.94 -7.85
N GLN A 63 -12.90 2.68 -7.93
CA GLN A 63 -13.75 1.62 -8.47
C GLN A 63 -15.03 1.45 -7.64
N ARG A 64 -14.88 1.44 -6.32
CA ARG A 64 -16.02 1.30 -5.41
C ARG A 64 -16.99 2.49 -5.52
N ILE A 65 -16.45 3.70 -5.55
CA ILE A 65 -17.25 4.91 -5.70
C ILE A 65 -17.98 4.90 -7.04
N ASN A 66 -17.28 4.53 -8.11
CA ASN A 66 -17.84 4.47 -9.45
C ASN A 66 -19.00 3.47 -9.52
N ALA A 67 -18.81 2.28 -8.95
CA ALA A 67 -19.85 1.26 -8.95
C ALA A 67 -21.10 1.73 -8.22
N ALA A 68 -20.93 2.35 -7.06
CA ALA A 68 -22.05 2.85 -6.27
C ALA A 68 -22.73 4.05 -6.96
N ALA A 69 -21.96 4.92 -7.57
CA ALA A 69 -22.50 6.06 -8.30
C ALA A 69 -23.33 5.63 -9.51
N ARG A 70 -22.90 4.58 -10.20
CA ARG A 70 -23.65 4.03 -11.34
C ARG A 70 -24.98 3.46 -10.93
N MET A 71 -25.09 2.92 -9.74
CA MET A 71 -26.37 2.47 -9.20
C MET A 71 -27.34 3.64 -9.00
N GLU A 72 -26.83 4.85 -8.85
CA GLU A 72 -27.62 6.07 -8.70
C GLU A 72 -27.73 6.86 -10.02
N GLY A 73 -27.29 6.28 -11.14
CA GLY A 73 -27.39 6.91 -12.45
C GLY A 73 -26.27 7.85 -12.84
N LEU A 74 -25.20 7.92 -12.06
CA LEU A 74 -24.04 8.74 -12.34
C LEU A 74 -22.79 7.88 -12.53
N ASN A 75 -21.79 8.40 -13.26
CA ASN A 75 -20.48 7.77 -13.26
C ASN A 75 -19.57 8.52 -12.28
N TYR A 76 -18.36 7.99 -12.09
CA TYR A 76 -17.41 8.56 -11.13
C TYR A 76 -17.09 10.03 -11.44
N SER A 77 -16.83 10.35 -12.70
CA SER A 77 -16.46 11.72 -13.09
C SER A 77 -17.59 12.70 -12.83
N GLN A 78 -18.81 12.30 -13.16
CA GLN A 78 -19.99 13.14 -12.92
C GLN A 78 -20.21 13.39 -11.43
N LEU A 79 -20.05 12.34 -10.61
CA LEU A 79 -20.22 12.47 -9.17
C LEU A 79 -19.16 13.39 -8.57
N MET A 80 -17.89 13.20 -8.94
CA MET A 80 -16.81 14.03 -8.41
C MET A 80 -16.96 15.49 -8.83
N CYS A 81 -17.40 15.71 -10.06
CA CYS A 81 -17.69 17.06 -10.53
C CYS A 81 -18.80 17.72 -9.72
N ALA A 82 -19.89 16.99 -9.47
CA ALA A 82 -21.02 17.48 -8.70
C ALA A 82 -20.63 17.80 -7.26
N LEU A 83 -19.85 16.94 -6.63
CA LEU A 83 -19.35 17.18 -5.27
C LEU A 83 -18.46 18.40 -5.21
N HIS A 84 -17.60 18.57 -6.20
CA HIS A 84 -16.70 19.71 -6.25
C HIS A 84 -17.50 21.03 -6.42
N LYS A 85 -18.48 21.04 -7.29
CA LYS A 85 -19.35 22.21 -7.51
C LYS A 85 -20.16 22.56 -6.27
N ALA A 86 -20.56 21.55 -5.50
CA ALA A 86 -21.33 21.76 -4.28
C ALA A 86 -20.45 22.17 -3.09
N GLY A 87 -19.13 22.18 -3.27
CA GLY A 87 -18.19 22.52 -2.21
C GLY A 87 -18.06 21.44 -1.13
N ILE A 88 -18.46 20.22 -1.43
CA ILE A 88 -18.36 19.10 -0.49
C ILE A 88 -16.97 18.46 -0.62
N GLU A 89 -16.20 18.50 0.46
CA GLU A 89 -14.84 17.97 0.51
C GLU A 89 -14.80 16.68 1.33
N ILE A 90 -15.15 15.59 0.68
CA ILE A 90 -15.04 14.26 1.28
C ILE A 90 -14.00 13.49 0.46
N ASN A 91 -13.00 12.91 1.15
CA ASN A 91 -11.97 12.19 0.43
C ASN A 91 -12.49 10.86 -0.10
N ARG A 92 -11.74 10.29 -1.04
CA ARG A 92 -12.16 9.06 -1.73
C ARG A 92 -12.24 7.86 -0.81
N LYS A 93 -11.37 7.80 0.18
CA LYS A 93 -11.38 6.71 1.16
C LYS A 93 -12.71 6.67 1.91
N VAL A 94 -13.16 7.81 2.41
CA VAL A 94 -14.41 7.91 3.15
C VAL A 94 -15.61 7.63 2.25
N LEU A 95 -15.61 8.16 1.03
CA LEU A 95 -16.70 7.90 0.08
C LEU A 95 -16.82 6.42 -0.26
N ALA A 96 -15.68 5.74 -0.47
CA ALA A 96 -15.66 4.32 -0.77
C ALA A 96 -16.17 3.50 0.42
N ASP A 97 -15.80 3.90 1.63
CA ASP A 97 -16.27 3.25 2.84
C ASP A 97 -17.79 3.39 3.00
N LEU A 98 -18.31 4.58 2.77
CA LEU A 98 -19.76 4.82 2.81
C LEU A 98 -20.49 4.01 1.74
N ALA A 99 -19.92 3.95 0.54
CA ALA A 99 -20.52 3.20 -0.56
C ALA A 99 -20.66 1.72 -0.25
N MET A 100 -19.70 1.17 0.50
CA MET A 100 -19.67 -0.25 0.80
C MET A 100 -20.40 -0.60 2.10
N ASN A 101 -20.17 0.17 3.14
CA ASN A 101 -20.65 -0.16 4.49
C ASN A 101 -21.90 0.60 4.90
N ASN A 102 -22.19 1.72 4.25
CA ASN A 102 -23.36 2.51 4.57
C ASN A 102 -23.95 3.11 3.27
N PRO A 103 -24.58 2.26 2.43
CA PRO A 103 -25.10 2.71 1.14
C PRO A 103 -26.16 3.82 1.25
N GLU A 104 -26.89 3.85 2.33
CA GLU A 104 -27.92 4.87 2.54
C GLU A 104 -27.31 6.26 2.68
N ALA A 105 -26.22 6.38 3.43
CA ALA A 105 -25.51 7.64 3.58
C ALA A 105 -24.89 8.09 2.24
N PHE A 106 -24.34 7.13 1.49
CA PHE A 106 -23.80 7.43 0.16
C PHE A 106 -24.89 7.94 -0.78
N LYS A 107 -26.02 7.27 -0.79
CA LYS A 107 -27.18 7.69 -1.60
C LYS A 107 -27.66 9.09 -1.22
N ALA A 108 -27.71 9.39 0.07
CA ALA A 108 -28.09 10.71 0.55
C ALA A 108 -27.16 11.81 0.02
N ILE A 109 -25.86 11.52 0.00
CA ILE A 109 -24.86 12.45 -0.54
C ILE A 109 -25.07 12.65 -2.04
N VAL A 110 -25.30 11.56 -2.77
CA VAL A 110 -25.54 11.64 -4.23
C VAL A 110 -26.79 12.43 -4.54
N ASP A 111 -27.87 12.17 -3.82
CA ASP A 111 -29.15 12.85 -4.03
C ASP A 111 -29.04 14.35 -3.76
N LYS A 112 -28.20 14.73 -2.80
CA LYS A 112 -27.98 16.13 -2.45
C LYS A 112 -27.29 16.91 -3.56
N VAL A 113 -26.40 16.26 -4.32
CA VAL A 113 -25.60 16.92 -5.36
C VAL A 113 -26.07 16.61 -6.77
N LYS A 114 -26.99 15.69 -6.92
CA LYS A 114 -27.49 15.21 -8.20
C LYS A 114 -28.33 16.24 -9.00
#